data_1ead2b68ec0b1b245cc20546e44abf34
#
_entry.id   1ead2b68ec0b1b245cc20546e44abf34
#
_cell.length_a   1.000
_cell.length_b   1.000
_cell.length_c   1.000
_cell.angle_alpha   90.00
_cell.angle_beta   90.00
_cell.angle_gamma   90.00
#
_symmetry.space_group_name_H-M   'P 1'
#
loop_
_entity.id
_entity.type
_entity.pdbx_description
1 polymer ?
#
loop_
_entity_poly.entity_id
_entity_poly.type
_entity_poly.pdbx_seq_one_letter_code
_entity_poly.pdbx_strand_id
1 'polypeptide(L)'
;MNDSTLDIKAFLDKDEQKDLLRLLTAGSVDDGKSTLIGRLLFDSKKLYEDQLDALERDSKRMGNAGDHIDYALLLDGLKAEREQGITIDVAYRYFSTNNRKFIIADTPGHEQYTRNMITGGSTANLAIILVDARMGVITQTRRHTFLVSLLGIKHVVLAVNKMDLVDFSEERFNEIVDEYRKFIAPLGIPDLNCIPLSALDGDNVVEKSERTPWYEGISLLDFLETVHIDNDHNLKDFRFPIQYVLRPNLDFRGFCGKVASGIIRKGDEVMALPSGKKSHIKSIVTYDGELDYAFPPQSVILTLEDEIDVSRGEMLVHPDNLPVMDRNFETMLVWMDEEPMDINKSFFIKQTTNISRTRIDSIKYKVDVNTMEHLSIDNGKLSKETLPMQFNQIARVVLTTAKELFFDPYRQNKATGSFILIDPITNNTSAVGMIIDRVEDKEMHLSEDLPILNLPKLGIAPEHYEAIEKAVKELERQGIAVVVEKE
;
A
#
# COMPACT_ATOMS: atom_id res chain seq x y z
N MET A 1 1.36 49.35 11.77
CA MET A 1 1.40 47.99 12.34
C MET A 1 0.57 46.96 11.57
N ASN A 2 0.16 47.22 10.34
CA ASN A 2 -0.82 46.33 9.65
C ASN A 2 -0.36 45.63 8.36
N ASP A 3 0.83 45.96 7.84
CA ASP A 3 1.26 45.38 6.55
C ASP A 3 1.93 44.00 6.69
N SER A 4 2.73 43.80 7.74
CA SER A 4 3.45 42.54 7.94
C SER A 4 2.56 41.38 8.41
N THR A 5 1.48 41.66 9.13
CA THR A 5 0.53 40.64 9.63
C THR A 5 -0.42 40.14 8.53
N LEU A 6 -0.77 40.99 7.57
CA LEU A 6 -1.56 40.61 6.42
C LEU A 6 -0.74 39.75 5.45
N ASP A 7 0.55 40.02 5.32
CA ASP A 7 1.49 39.27 4.47
C ASP A 7 1.74 37.84 5.02
N ILE A 8 1.89 37.73 6.33
CA ILE A 8 2.05 36.40 7.00
C ILE A 8 0.78 35.54 6.85
N LYS A 9 -0.41 36.11 7.02
CA LYS A 9 -1.65 35.37 6.87
C LYS A 9 -1.85 34.88 5.43
N ALA A 10 -1.63 35.75 4.45
CA ALA A 10 -1.70 35.40 3.03
C ALA A 10 -0.66 34.31 2.65
N PHE A 11 0.53 34.37 3.25
CA PHE A 11 1.54 33.34 3.08
C PHE A 11 1.09 31.99 3.68
N LEU A 12 0.53 31.98 4.90
CA LEU A 12 0.04 30.77 5.54
C LEU A 12 -1.14 30.15 4.76
N ASP A 13 -2.10 30.97 4.32
CA ASP A 13 -3.24 30.52 3.52
C ASP A 13 -2.78 29.91 2.18
N LYS A 14 -1.80 30.53 1.52
CA LYS A 14 -1.19 29.99 0.32
C LYS A 14 -0.41 28.70 0.56
N ASP A 15 0.28 28.60 1.70
CA ASP A 15 1.04 27.42 2.07
C ASP A 15 0.11 26.24 2.42
N GLU A 16 -1.04 26.50 3.08
CA GLU A 16 -2.05 25.47 3.37
C GLU A 16 -2.69 24.89 2.11
N GLN A 17 -2.82 25.67 1.05
CA GLN A 17 -3.41 25.24 -0.23
C GLN A 17 -2.47 24.45 -1.13
N LYS A 18 -1.16 24.36 -0.79
CA LYS A 18 -0.22 23.57 -1.57
C LYS A 18 -0.57 22.09 -1.53
N ASP A 19 -0.51 21.46 -2.69
CA ASP A 19 -0.63 20.02 -2.82
C ASP A 19 0.51 19.27 -2.09
N LEU A 20 0.23 18.06 -1.62
CA LEU A 20 1.16 17.24 -0.84
C LEU A 20 1.53 15.96 -1.60
N LEU A 21 2.79 15.85 -2.00
CA LEU A 21 3.35 14.62 -2.57
C LEU A 21 4.05 13.78 -1.48
N ARG A 22 3.60 12.55 -1.34
CA ARG A 22 4.29 11.54 -0.53
C ARG A 22 5.14 10.67 -1.44
N LEU A 23 6.43 10.62 -1.19
CA LEU A 23 7.36 9.85 -2.00
C LEU A 23 8.20 8.89 -1.15
N LEU A 24 8.53 7.77 -1.76
CA LEU A 24 9.38 6.72 -1.22
C LEU A 24 10.70 6.72 -1.96
N THR A 25 11.83 6.64 -1.26
CA THR A 25 13.12 6.33 -1.87
C THR A 25 13.48 4.88 -1.63
N ALA A 26 13.83 4.16 -2.68
CA ALA A 26 14.24 2.76 -2.63
C ALA A 26 15.47 2.53 -3.53
N GLY A 27 16.28 1.55 -3.19
CA GLY A 27 17.51 1.21 -3.89
C GLY A 27 18.41 0.38 -2.97
N SER A 28 19.49 -0.18 -3.49
CA SER A 28 20.42 -0.97 -2.71
C SER A 28 21.18 -0.12 -1.69
N VAL A 29 21.90 -0.78 -0.80
CA VAL A 29 22.90 -0.11 0.03
C VAL A 29 23.91 0.54 -0.91
N ASP A 30 24.36 1.74 -0.58
CA ASP A 30 25.31 2.55 -1.35
C ASP A 30 24.82 3.10 -2.71
N ASP A 31 23.55 2.90 -3.11
CA ASP A 31 23.02 3.56 -4.32
C ASP A 31 22.88 5.09 -4.18
N GLY A 32 23.07 5.64 -2.96
CA GLY A 32 23.08 7.06 -2.69
C GLY A 32 21.70 7.65 -2.31
N LYS A 33 20.80 6.84 -1.72
CA LYS A 33 19.48 7.31 -1.24
C LYS A 33 19.59 8.49 -0.29
N SER A 34 20.33 8.32 0.79
CA SER A 34 20.50 9.37 1.81
C SER A 34 21.21 10.59 1.24
N THR A 35 22.19 10.41 0.35
CA THR A 35 22.85 11.52 -0.35
C THR A 35 21.85 12.31 -1.20
N LEU A 36 20.98 11.62 -1.95
CA LEU A 36 19.98 12.28 -2.80
C LEU A 36 18.97 13.07 -1.97
N ILE A 37 18.46 12.47 -0.88
CA ILE A 37 17.49 13.15 0.00
C ILE A 37 18.17 14.37 0.66
N GLY A 38 19.36 14.18 1.20
CA GLY A 38 20.13 15.26 1.81
C GLY A 38 20.41 16.39 0.82
N ARG A 39 20.72 16.06 -0.43
CA ARG A 39 20.90 17.02 -1.51
C ARG A 39 19.64 17.79 -1.86
N LEU A 40 18.50 17.10 -2.00
CA LEU A 40 17.21 17.75 -2.22
C LEU A 40 16.85 18.72 -1.08
N LEU A 41 17.09 18.34 0.18
CA LEU A 41 16.86 19.20 1.33
C LEU A 41 17.78 20.42 1.34
N PHE A 42 19.04 20.23 1.03
CA PHE A 42 20.06 21.27 1.00
C PHE A 42 19.78 22.30 -0.10
N ASP A 43 19.63 21.86 -1.35
CA ASP A 43 19.47 22.73 -2.51
C ASP A 43 18.10 23.41 -2.56
N SER A 44 17.05 22.81 -1.91
CA SER A 44 15.76 23.48 -1.75
C SER A 44 15.79 24.70 -0.83
N LYS A 45 16.95 25.07 -0.28
CA LYS A 45 17.22 26.24 0.56
C LYS A 45 16.36 26.33 1.84
N LYS A 46 16.01 25.20 2.42
CA LYS A 46 15.15 25.09 3.62
C LYS A 46 15.92 24.67 4.88
N LEU A 47 17.25 24.59 4.82
CA LEU A 47 18.08 24.37 6.01
C LEU A 47 18.36 25.70 6.73
N TYR A 48 18.31 25.69 8.04
CA TYR A 48 18.72 26.83 8.86
C TYR A 48 20.25 26.93 8.88
N GLU A 49 20.79 28.15 8.98
CA GLU A 49 22.23 28.42 8.95
C GLU A 49 23.02 27.58 9.98
N ASP A 50 22.48 27.41 11.18
CA ASP A 50 23.03 26.57 12.25
C ASP A 50 23.13 25.08 11.88
N GLN A 51 22.17 24.56 11.08
CA GLN A 51 22.21 23.20 10.55
C GLN A 51 23.28 23.04 9.45
N LEU A 52 23.46 24.06 8.61
CA LEU A 52 24.52 24.09 7.60
C LEU A 52 25.92 24.08 8.22
N ASP A 53 26.14 24.95 9.21
CA ASP A 53 27.40 25.02 9.95
C ASP A 53 27.71 23.73 10.72
N ALA A 54 26.69 23.05 11.22
CA ALA A 54 26.82 21.75 11.87
C ALA A 54 27.17 20.67 10.85
N LEU A 55 26.46 20.63 9.70
CA LEU A 55 26.72 19.68 8.62
C LEU A 55 28.13 19.78 8.06
N GLU A 56 28.64 21.01 7.81
CA GLU A 56 30.00 21.22 7.32
C GLU A 56 31.06 20.75 8.33
N ARG A 57 30.83 21.00 9.62
CA ARG A 57 31.75 20.55 10.68
C ARG A 57 31.76 19.03 10.82
N ASP A 58 30.55 18.42 10.79
CA ASP A 58 30.39 16.97 10.94
C ASP A 58 30.89 16.23 9.69
N SER A 59 30.67 16.78 8.48
CA SER A 59 31.26 16.24 7.23
C SER A 59 32.79 16.18 7.28
N LYS A 60 33.46 17.24 7.76
CA LYS A 60 34.93 17.27 7.90
C LYS A 60 35.44 16.30 8.97
N ARG A 61 34.60 15.94 9.96
CA ARG A 61 35.01 15.11 11.09
C ARG A 61 34.72 13.63 10.90
N MET A 62 33.58 13.31 10.32
CA MET A 62 33.03 11.94 10.25
C MET A 62 32.46 11.58 8.88
N GLY A 63 32.46 12.49 7.91
CA GLY A 63 31.86 12.28 6.59
C GLY A 63 32.69 11.30 5.73
N ASN A 64 31.97 10.55 4.89
CA ASN A 64 32.49 9.57 3.96
C ASN A 64 32.59 10.08 2.51
N ALA A 65 32.24 11.37 2.26
CA ALA A 65 32.16 11.98 0.93
C ALA A 65 33.47 12.63 0.46
N GLY A 66 34.61 12.34 1.10
CA GLY A 66 35.91 12.93 0.78
C GLY A 66 35.95 14.46 1.05
N ASP A 67 36.28 15.24 0.03
CA ASP A 67 36.31 16.71 0.14
C ASP A 67 34.93 17.38 -0.01
N HIS A 68 33.90 16.62 -0.32
CA HIS A 68 32.51 17.09 -0.47
C HIS A 68 31.77 17.08 0.86
N ILE A 69 30.69 17.87 0.93
CA ILE A 69 29.75 17.81 2.05
C ILE A 69 29.04 16.45 2.04
N ASP A 70 29.08 15.75 3.17
CA ASP A 70 28.35 14.50 3.33
C ASP A 70 26.88 14.77 3.69
N TYR A 71 26.02 14.85 2.68
CA TYR A 71 24.60 15.12 2.83
C TYR A 71 23.84 14.01 3.56
N ALA A 72 24.38 12.78 3.62
CA ALA A 72 23.78 11.69 4.35
C ALA A 72 23.70 11.98 5.86
N LEU A 73 24.67 12.74 6.40
CA LEU A 73 24.67 13.14 7.82
C LEU A 73 23.45 13.98 8.24
N LEU A 74 22.75 14.63 7.28
CA LEU A 74 21.49 15.32 7.56
C LEU A 74 20.36 14.36 7.96
N LEU A 75 20.47 13.10 7.57
CA LEU A 75 19.40 12.11 7.69
C LEU A 75 19.61 11.15 8.85
N ASP A 76 20.85 10.94 9.26
CA ASP A 76 21.23 9.97 10.28
C ASP A 76 20.64 10.36 11.64
N GLY A 77 19.49 9.78 11.95
CA GLY A 77 18.73 10.06 13.19
C GLY A 77 19.14 9.16 14.35
N LEU A 78 19.38 7.87 14.08
CA LEU A 78 19.71 6.88 15.09
C LEU A 78 21.22 6.72 15.24
N LYS A 79 21.68 6.53 16.48
CA LYS A 79 23.11 6.27 16.74
C LYS A 79 23.60 5.01 16.00
N ALA A 80 22.76 3.97 15.92
CA ALA A 80 23.09 2.74 15.20
C ALA A 80 23.20 2.96 13.69
N GLU A 81 22.40 3.84 13.09
CA GLU A 81 22.49 4.21 11.67
C GLU A 81 23.81 4.92 11.38
N ARG A 82 24.23 5.85 12.25
CA ARG A 82 25.52 6.57 12.13
C ARG A 82 26.73 5.65 12.28
N GLU A 83 26.65 4.67 13.22
CA GLU A 83 27.72 3.71 13.46
C GLU A 83 27.86 2.68 12.33
N GLN A 84 26.76 2.31 11.68
CA GLN A 84 26.73 1.30 10.61
C GLN A 84 26.72 1.90 9.20
N GLY A 85 26.40 3.20 9.06
CA GLY A 85 26.28 3.89 7.77
C GLY A 85 25.12 3.36 6.91
N ILE A 86 24.06 2.82 7.54
CA ILE A 86 22.89 2.29 6.85
C ILE A 86 21.59 2.80 7.49
N THR A 87 20.56 2.99 6.68
CA THR A 87 19.19 3.24 7.17
C THR A 87 18.61 1.95 7.74
N ILE A 88 18.11 1.97 8.96
CA ILE A 88 17.53 0.80 9.65
C ILE A 88 16.01 0.91 9.69
N ASP A 89 15.48 2.07 10.09
CA ASP A 89 14.05 2.32 10.20
C ASP A 89 13.56 3.31 9.14
N VAL A 90 12.23 3.43 8.98
CA VAL A 90 11.66 4.43 8.06
C VAL A 90 11.79 5.81 8.68
N ALA A 91 12.56 6.67 8.04
CA ALA A 91 12.65 8.07 8.42
C ALA A 91 11.77 8.93 7.50
N TYR A 92 10.87 9.72 8.11
CA TYR A 92 10.06 10.67 7.35
C TYR A 92 10.70 12.06 7.40
N ARG A 93 10.91 12.64 6.22
CA ARG A 93 11.46 13.98 6.06
C ARG A 93 10.44 14.86 5.36
N TYR A 94 10.36 16.10 5.82
CA TYR A 94 9.38 17.08 5.35
C TYR A 94 10.10 18.25 4.75
N PHE A 95 9.74 18.64 3.54
CA PHE A 95 10.16 19.89 2.97
C PHE A 95 9.05 20.46 2.09
N SER A 96 9.15 21.72 1.72
CA SER A 96 8.22 22.35 0.80
C SER A 96 8.97 23.31 -0.10
N THR A 97 8.53 23.40 -1.35
CA THR A 97 8.93 24.46 -2.28
C THR A 97 7.86 25.54 -2.32
N ASN A 98 7.99 26.47 -3.24
CA ASN A 98 6.93 27.45 -3.46
C ASN A 98 5.67 26.83 -4.04
N ASN A 99 5.78 25.67 -4.72
CA ASN A 99 4.74 25.05 -5.51
C ASN A 99 4.08 23.88 -4.76
N ARG A 100 4.82 23.08 -3.99
CA ARG A 100 4.35 21.81 -3.43
C ARG A 100 4.97 21.50 -2.07
N LYS A 101 4.26 20.72 -1.24
CA LYS A 101 4.76 20.10 -0.01
C LYS A 101 5.18 18.66 -0.29
N PHE A 102 6.20 18.19 0.42
CA PHE A 102 6.75 16.85 0.24
C PHE A 102 6.92 16.13 1.57
N ILE A 103 6.58 14.85 1.58
CA ILE A 103 6.96 13.91 2.62
C ILE A 103 7.78 12.81 1.96
N ILE A 104 9.04 12.70 2.35
CA ILE A 104 9.93 11.64 1.89
C ILE A 104 9.95 10.54 2.94
N ALA A 105 9.60 9.33 2.54
CA ALA A 105 9.87 8.12 3.32
C ALA A 105 11.22 7.56 2.88
N ASP A 106 12.25 7.80 3.67
CA ASP A 106 13.56 7.16 3.47
C ASP A 106 13.50 5.73 3.99
N THR A 107 13.77 4.77 3.12
CA THR A 107 13.64 3.36 3.45
C THR A 107 14.95 2.61 3.35
N PRO A 108 15.15 1.63 4.25
CA PRO A 108 16.35 0.80 4.23
C PRO A 108 16.56 0.10 2.89
N GLY A 109 17.81 0.06 2.42
CA GLY A 109 18.19 -0.67 1.21
C GLY A 109 18.41 -2.16 1.42
N HIS A 110 18.59 -2.60 2.66
CA HIS A 110 18.91 -4.00 2.98
C HIS A 110 17.65 -4.88 3.01
N GLU A 111 17.75 -6.10 2.49
CA GLU A 111 16.61 -7.03 2.39
C GLU A 111 15.95 -7.37 3.72
N GLN A 112 16.71 -7.40 4.81
CA GLN A 112 16.20 -7.66 6.15
C GLN A 112 15.18 -6.62 6.63
N TYR A 113 15.17 -5.43 6.03
CA TYR A 113 14.28 -4.33 6.38
C TYR A 113 13.15 -4.12 5.38
N THR A 114 12.82 -5.13 4.55
CA THR A 114 11.72 -5.08 3.57
C THR A 114 10.39 -4.65 4.21
N ARG A 115 10.11 -5.08 5.45
CA ARG A 115 8.92 -4.65 6.21
C ARG A 115 8.85 -3.12 6.38
N ASN A 116 9.98 -2.48 6.60
CA ASN A 116 10.06 -1.03 6.77
C ASN A 116 9.79 -0.32 5.44
N MET A 117 10.29 -0.86 4.33
CA MET A 117 9.96 -0.36 2.99
C MET A 117 8.45 -0.44 2.70
N ILE A 118 7.79 -1.55 3.04
CA ILE A 118 6.34 -1.70 2.85
C ILE A 118 5.59 -0.67 3.72
N THR A 119 6.02 -0.46 4.95
CA THR A 119 5.42 0.53 5.84
C THR A 119 5.55 1.95 5.26
N GLY A 120 6.75 2.35 4.83
CA GLY A 120 7.00 3.66 4.21
C GLY A 120 6.25 3.84 2.89
N GLY A 121 6.22 2.79 2.06
CA GLY A 121 5.57 2.80 0.75
C GLY A 121 4.05 2.74 0.78
N SER A 122 3.44 2.29 1.89
CA SER A 122 1.98 2.11 1.98
C SER A 122 1.17 3.39 1.76
N THR A 123 1.77 4.55 2.05
CA THR A 123 1.14 5.87 1.88
C THR A 123 1.74 6.69 0.73
N ALA A 124 2.75 6.17 0.03
CA ALA A 124 3.45 6.88 -1.03
C ALA A 124 2.61 6.96 -2.31
N ASN A 125 2.66 8.11 -2.97
CA ASN A 125 2.10 8.35 -4.29
C ASN A 125 3.13 8.05 -5.39
N LEU A 126 4.41 8.26 -5.09
CA LEU A 126 5.52 8.15 -6.02
C LEU A 126 6.68 7.38 -5.37
N ALA A 127 7.40 6.58 -6.16
CA ALA A 127 8.62 5.93 -5.74
C ALA A 127 9.81 6.37 -6.59
N ILE A 128 10.92 6.72 -5.93
CA ILE A 128 12.21 6.94 -6.57
C ILE A 128 13.04 5.68 -6.36
N ILE A 129 13.31 4.97 -7.44
CA ILE A 129 14.19 3.78 -7.45
C ILE A 129 15.56 4.22 -7.89
N LEU A 130 16.51 4.20 -6.96
CA LEU A 130 17.91 4.54 -7.26
C LEU A 130 18.64 3.31 -7.80
N VAL A 131 19.49 3.56 -8.79
CA VAL A 131 20.39 2.56 -9.39
C VAL A 131 21.77 3.20 -9.56
N ASP A 132 22.80 2.55 -9.04
CA ASP A 132 24.20 2.95 -9.32
C ASP A 132 24.53 2.67 -10.79
N ALA A 133 24.91 3.72 -11.53
CA ALA A 133 25.22 3.62 -12.97
C ALA A 133 26.31 2.58 -13.30
N ARG A 134 27.23 2.32 -12.38
CA ARG A 134 28.27 1.29 -12.55
C ARG A 134 27.69 -0.13 -12.51
N MET A 135 26.72 -0.36 -11.62
CA MET A 135 26.18 -1.69 -11.35
C MET A 135 24.98 -2.06 -12.23
N GLY A 136 24.14 -1.07 -12.60
CA GLY A 136 22.92 -1.31 -13.34
C GLY A 136 21.80 -1.96 -12.51
N VAL A 137 20.88 -2.67 -13.17
CA VAL A 137 19.70 -3.28 -12.55
C VAL A 137 20.07 -4.58 -11.83
N ILE A 138 20.27 -4.50 -10.53
CA ILE A 138 20.62 -5.65 -9.69
C ILE A 138 19.37 -6.29 -9.05
N THR A 139 19.55 -7.44 -8.40
CA THR A 139 18.47 -8.19 -7.72
C THR A 139 17.69 -7.30 -6.73
N GLN A 140 18.37 -6.46 -5.96
CA GLN A 140 17.72 -5.61 -4.99
C GLN A 140 16.86 -4.53 -5.66
N THR A 141 17.30 -3.97 -6.80
CA THR A 141 16.50 -3.06 -7.63
C THR A 141 15.20 -3.74 -8.08
N ARG A 142 15.29 -4.99 -8.56
CA ARG A 142 14.12 -5.78 -8.99
C ARG A 142 13.16 -6.03 -7.84
N ARG A 143 13.65 -6.42 -6.67
CA ARG A 143 12.86 -6.64 -5.45
C ARG A 143 12.10 -5.37 -5.03
N HIS A 144 12.79 -4.24 -4.94
CA HIS A 144 12.16 -2.97 -4.55
C HIS A 144 11.10 -2.54 -5.56
N THR A 145 11.38 -2.67 -6.86
CA THR A 145 10.42 -2.35 -7.91
C THR A 145 9.18 -3.24 -7.84
N PHE A 146 9.36 -4.54 -7.57
CA PHE A 146 8.23 -5.45 -7.38
C PHE A 146 7.36 -5.04 -6.18
N LEU A 147 7.97 -4.70 -5.06
CA LEU A 147 7.23 -4.21 -3.89
C LEU A 147 6.49 -2.90 -4.17
N VAL A 148 7.10 -1.98 -4.92
CA VAL A 148 6.46 -0.73 -5.37
C VAL A 148 5.23 -1.03 -6.23
N SER A 149 5.35 -1.98 -7.18
CA SER A 149 4.21 -2.46 -7.98
C SER A 149 3.13 -3.12 -7.12
N LEU A 150 3.51 -3.97 -6.18
CA LEU A 150 2.59 -4.64 -5.25
C LEU A 150 1.83 -3.63 -4.39
N LEU A 151 2.50 -2.59 -3.92
CA LEU A 151 1.89 -1.46 -3.18
C LEU A 151 1.05 -0.55 -4.07
N GLY A 152 0.97 -0.83 -5.37
CA GLY A 152 0.15 -0.07 -6.33
C GLY A 152 0.58 1.39 -6.47
N ILE A 153 1.87 1.68 -6.31
CA ILE A 153 2.43 3.01 -6.57
C ILE A 153 2.52 3.18 -8.08
N LYS A 154 1.84 4.19 -8.62
CA LYS A 154 1.68 4.37 -10.07
C LYS A 154 2.82 5.14 -10.71
N HIS A 155 3.40 6.09 -9.98
CA HIS A 155 4.46 6.97 -10.45
C HIS A 155 5.82 6.47 -9.98
N VAL A 156 6.69 6.12 -10.91
CA VAL A 156 8.03 5.62 -10.61
C VAL A 156 9.07 6.47 -11.33
N VAL A 157 10.06 6.92 -10.57
CA VAL A 157 11.27 7.53 -11.10
C VAL A 157 12.40 6.53 -10.99
N LEU A 158 13.00 6.14 -12.11
CA LEU A 158 14.28 5.46 -12.14
C LEU A 158 15.38 6.53 -12.11
N ALA A 159 15.99 6.70 -10.96
CA ALA A 159 17.11 7.62 -10.76
C ALA A 159 18.42 6.86 -10.99
N VAL A 160 19.00 7.02 -12.17
CA VAL A 160 20.32 6.44 -12.49
C VAL A 160 21.37 7.35 -11.92
N ASN A 161 21.82 6.99 -10.70
CA ASN A 161 22.70 7.80 -9.87
C ASN A 161 24.18 7.47 -10.12
N LYS A 162 25.06 8.37 -9.66
CA LYS A 162 26.51 8.27 -9.83
C LYS A 162 26.95 8.27 -11.29
N MET A 163 26.26 9.06 -12.11
CA MET A 163 26.64 9.26 -13.51
C MET A 163 28.03 9.88 -13.67
N ASP A 164 28.49 10.62 -12.67
CA ASP A 164 29.87 11.15 -12.55
C ASP A 164 30.94 10.06 -12.58
N LEU A 165 30.61 8.84 -12.09
CA LEU A 165 31.57 7.71 -12.07
C LEU A 165 31.59 6.90 -13.39
N VAL A 166 30.75 7.26 -14.35
CA VAL A 166 30.69 6.68 -15.70
C VAL A 166 30.78 7.76 -16.79
N ASP A 167 31.41 8.89 -16.47
CA ASP A 167 31.65 10.04 -17.37
C ASP A 167 30.36 10.56 -18.04
N PHE A 168 29.22 10.50 -17.36
CA PHE A 168 27.88 10.88 -17.86
C PHE A 168 27.51 10.22 -19.21
N SER A 169 27.92 8.96 -19.41
CA SER A 169 27.71 8.21 -20.63
C SER A 169 26.22 8.02 -20.96
N GLU A 170 25.77 8.54 -22.09
CA GLU A 170 24.43 8.31 -22.65
C GLU A 170 24.19 6.84 -22.94
N GLU A 171 25.17 6.14 -23.50
CA GLU A 171 25.08 4.71 -23.83
C GLU A 171 24.78 3.88 -22.57
N ARG A 172 25.54 4.13 -21.50
CA ARG A 172 25.35 3.42 -20.23
C ARG A 172 23.98 3.70 -19.60
N PHE A 173 23.51 4.93 -19.64
CA PHE A 173 22.17 5.30 -19.19
C PHE A 173 21.10 4.54 -19.97
N ASN A 174 21.18 4.54 -21.30
CA ASN A 174 20.21 3.86 -22.15
C ASN A 174 20.18 2.34 -21.94
N GLU A 175 21.34 1.69 -21.75
CA GLU A 175 21.41 0.26 -21.40
C GLU A 175 20.62 -0.06 -20.14
N ILE A 176 20.81 0.72 -19.07
CA ILE A 176 20.12 0.53 -17.78
C ILE A 176 18.62 0.77 -17.93
N VAL A 177 18.23 1.81 -18.64
CA VAL A 177 16.82 2.14 -18.89
C VAL A 177 16.12 1.05 -19.68
N ASP A 178 16.76 0.50 -20.72
CA ASP A 178 16.19 -0.54 -21.55
C ASP A 178 16.05 -1.88 -20.79
N GLU A 179 17.06 -2.22 -19.96
CA GLU A 179 16.97 -3.38 -19.08
C GLU A 179 15.81 -3.22 -18.07
N TYR A 180 15.72 -2.06 -17.44
CA TYR A 180 14.70 -1.78 -16.46
C TYR A 180 13.29 -1.78 -17.07
N ARG A 181 13.10 -1.18 -18.24
CA ARG A 181 11.83 -1.20 -18.98
C ARG A 181 11.35 -2.59 -19.31
N LYS A 182 12.26 -3.47 -19.76
CA LYS A 182 11.94 -4.88 -20.02
C LYS A 182 11.48 -5.59 -18.75
N PHE A 183 12.14 -5.30 -17.63
CA PHE A 183 11.81 -5.90 -16.36
C PHE A 183 10.44 -5.45 -15.85
N ILE A 184 10.08 -4.15 -15.92
CA ILE A 184 8.82 -3.64 -15.37
C ILE A 184 7.60 -3.89 -16.26
N ALA A 185 7.78 -4.26 -17.52
CA ALA A 185 6.67 -4.46 -18.46
C ALA A 185 5.53 -5.35 -17.92
N PRO A 186 5.80 -6.51 -17.26
CA PRO A 186 4.75 -7.35 -16.69
C PRO A 186 4.17 -6.81 -15.38
N LEU A 187 4.80 -5.82 -14.73
CA LEU A 187 4.40 -5.33 -13.40
C LEU A 187 3.25 -4.31 -13.45
N GLY A 188 2.92 -3.79 -14.63
CA GLY A 188 1.79 -2.87 -14.83
C GLY A 188 1.99 -1.51 -14.16
N ILE A 189 3.23 -0.99 -14.12
CA ILE A 189 3.56 0.37 -13.69
C ILE A 189 3.23 1.32 -14.85
N PRO A 190 2.25 2.24 -14.70
CA PRO A 190 1.77 3.03 -15.84
C PRO A 190 2.65 4.23 -16.18
N ASP A 191 3.35 4.78 -15.19
CA ASP A 191 4.15 6.01 -15.34
C ASP A 191 5.57 5.78 -14.86
N LEU A 192 6.52 5.76 -15.79
CA LEU A 192 7.96 5.63 -15.55
C LEU A 192 8.70 6.80 -16.13
N ASN A 193 9.41 7.53 -15.28
CA ASN A 193 10.38 8.54 -15.67
C ASN A 193 11.79 8.08 -15.34
N CYS A 194 12.74 8.30 -16.26
CA CYS A 194 14.13 7.90 -16.08
C CYS A 194 15.01 9.15 -16.10
N ILE A 195 15.78 9.36 -15.04
CA ILE A 195 16.58 10.56 -14.85
C ILE A 195 18.04 10.18 -14.57
N PRO A 196 19.01 10.60 -15.41
CA PRO A 196 20.42 10.45 -15.12
C PRO A 196 20.84 11.54 -14.12
N LEU A 197 21.42 11.14 -12.98
CA LEU A 197 21.82 12.14 -11.98
C LEU A 197 23.14 11.81 -11.26
N SER A 198 23.73 12.82 -10.65
CA SER A 198 24.73 12.67 -9.60
C SER A 198 24.20 13.34 -8.33
N ALA A 199 23.81 12.53 -7.36
CA ALA A 199 23.33 13.05 -6.08
C ALA A 199 24.43 13.80 -5.31
N LEU A 200 25.70 13.40 -5.49
CA LEU A 200 26.84 14.03 -4.85
C LEU A 200 27.14 15.41 -5.43
N ASP A 201 27.18 15.52 -6.75
CA ASP A 201 27.49 16.78 -7.45
C ASP A 201 26.28 17.69 -7.67
N GLY A 202 25.04 17.11 -7.66
CA GLY A 202 23.78 17.81 -7.83
C GLY A 202 23.24 17.83 -9.26
N ASP A 203 23.88 17.09 -10.19
CA ASP A 203 23.45 17.05 -11.59
C ASP A 203 22.06 16.47 -11.73
N ASN A 204 21.17 17.19 -12.41
CA ASN A 204 19.76 16.84 -12.65
C ASN A 204 18.95 16.59 -11.36
N VAL A 205 19.43 17.01 -10.19
CA VAL A 205 18.67 16.87 -8.93
C VAL A 205 17.67 18.03 -8.78
N VAL A 206 18.16 19.26 -8.69
CA VAL A 206 17.34 20.48 -8.58
C VAL A 206 17.33 21.24 -9.90
N GLU A 207 18.50 21.39 -10.51
CA GLU A 207 18.67 22.07 -11.80
C GLU A 207 19.13 21.06 -12.86
N LYS A 208 18.81 21.34 -14.13
CA LYS A 208 19.27 20.52 -15.24
C LYS A 208 20.79 20.69 -15.43
N SER A 209 21.48 19.56 -15.60
CA SER A 209 22.93 19.53 -15.75
C SER A 209 23.39 19.85 -17.17
N GLU A 210 24.45 20.64 -17.27
CA GLU A 210 25.17 20.85 -18.54
C GLU A 210 26.02 19.64 -18.95
N ARG A 211 26.36 18.73 -18.01
CA ARG A 211 27.14 17.52 -18.26
C ARG A 211 26.38 16.40 -18.96
N THR A 212 25.03 16.53 -19.03
CA THR A 212 24.15 15.60 -19.74
C THR A 212 23.39 16.30 -20.89
N PRO A 213 24.07 16.88 -21.90
CA PRO A 213 23.42 17.65 -22.96
C PRO A 213 22.47 16.79 -23.82
N TRP A 214 22.67 15.48 -23.85
CA TRP A 214 21.84 14.48 -24.52
C TRP A 214 20.52 14.17 -23.78
N TYR A 215 20.42 14.55 -22.51
CA TYR A 215 19.20 14.34 -21.74
C TYR A 215 18.21 15.49 -21.96
N GLU A 216 17.12 15.20 -22.64
CA GLU A 216 16.08 16.21 -22.96
C GLU A 216 15.03 16.40 -21.86
N GLY A 217 15.03 15.52 -20.82
CA GLY A 217 14.08 15.60 -19.71
C GLY A 217 14.32 16.77 -18.76
N ILE A 218 13.55 16.80 -17.68
CA ILE A 218 13.61 17.81 -16.62
C ILE A 218 14.38 17.29 -15.41
N SER A 219 14.74 18.19 -14.48
CA SER A 219 15.37 17.80 -13.22
C SER A 219 14.43 16.98 -12.34
N LEU A 220 14.99 16.27 -11.36
CA LEU A 220 14.19 15.48 -10.43
C LEU A 220 13.22 16.36 -9.65
N LEU A 221 13.65 17.53 -9.15
CA LEU A 221 12.77 18.42 -8.39
C LEU A 221 11.65 18.99 -9.26
N ASP A 222 11.95 19.41 -10.49
CA ASP A 222 10.93 19.87 -11.42
C ASP A 222 9.88 18.80 -11.72
N PHE A 223 10.32 17.54 -11.88
CA PHE A 223 9.41 16.42 -12.04
C PHE A 223 8.53 16.23 -10.81
N LEU A 224 9.12 16.24 -9.61
CA LEU A 224 8.37 16.08 -8.35
C LEU A 224 7.37 17.22 -8.12
N GLU A 225 7.65 18.43 -8.58
CA GLU A 225 6.73 19.57 -8.49
C GLU A 225 5.57 19.47 -9.48
N THR A 226 5.77 18.86 -10.65
CA THR A 226 4.82 18.89 -11.77
C THR A 226 4.03 17.59 -11.94
N VAL A 227 4.46 16.47 -11.35
CA VAL A 227 3.72 15.20 -11.47
C VAL A 227 2.31 15.31 -10.87
N HIS A 228 1.31 14.92 -11.67
CA HIS A 228 -0.10 14.96 -11.27
C HIS A 228 -0.51 13.67 -10.55
N ILE A 229 -0.92 13.78 -9.29
CA ILE A 229 -1.38 12.67 -8.45
C ILE A 229 -2.90 12.70 -8.18
N ASP A 230 -3.62 13.69 -8.69
CA ASP A 230 -5.05 13.88 -8.41
C ASP A 230 -5.92 12.73 -8.87
N ASN A 231 -5.51 12.01 -9.91
CA ASN A 231 -6.21 10.84 -10.45
C ASN A 231 -5.93 9.54 -9.67
N ASP A 232 -5.14 9.58 -8.60
CA ASP A 232 -4.80 8.39 -7.82
C ASP A 232 -5.90 8.00 -6.84
N HIS A 233 -6.79 8.93 -6.50
CA HIS A 233 -7.91 8.67 -5.62
C HIS A 233 -9.11 8.08 -6.40
N ASN A 234 -9.70 7.03 -5.86
CA ASN A 234 -10.99 6.55 -6.31
C ASN A 234 -12.08 7.51 -5.82
N LEU A 235 -12.60 8.35 -6.72
CA LEU A 235 -13.64 9.34 -6.42
C LEU A 235 -15.06 8.83 -6.73
N LYS A 236 -15.21 7.58 -7.19
CA LYS A 236 -16.51 7.02 -7.61
C LYS A 236 -17.16 6.17 -6.53
N ASP A 237 -16.40 5.27 -5.94
CA ASP A 237 -16.91 4.24 -5.04
C ASP A 237 -16.89 4.78 -3.61
N PHE A 238 -18.02 5.28 -3.13
CA PHE A 238 -18.08 5.83 -1.78
C PHE A 238 -17.92 4.73 -0.72
N ARG A 239 -16.90 4.89 0.14
CA ARG A 239 -16.59 4.01 1.26
C ARG A 239 -16.25 4.85 2.49
N PHE A 240 -17.03 4.66 3.55
CA PHE A 240 -16.84 5.37 4.79
C PHE A 240 -16.85 4.38 5.97
N PRO A 241 -15.69 3.80 6.34
CA PRO A 241 -15.56 2.93 7.50
C PRO A 241 -15.79 3.71 8.78
N ILE A 242 -16.69 3.24 9.63
CA ILE A 242 -17.01 3.87 10.90
C ILE A 242 -15.90 3.60 11.92
N GLN A 243 -15.27 4.65 12.41
CA GLN A 243 -14.21 4.58 13.39
C GLN A 243 -14.73 4.78 14.83
N TYR A 244 -15.67 5.69 14.98
CA TYR A 244 -16.25 6.04 16.28
C TYR A 244 -17.66 6.58 16.11
N VAL A 245 -18.55 6.32 17.08
CA VAL A 245 -19.89 6.90 17.14
C VAL A 245 -19.92 7.95 18.24
N LEU A 246 -20.12 9.20 17.86
CA LEU A 246 -20.16 10.36 18.77
C LEU A 246 -21.60 10.68 19.15
N ARG A 247 -21.93 10.62 20.45
CA ARG A 247 -23.25 10.97 20.96
C ARG A 247 -23.09 11.84 22.22
N PRO A 248 -22.76 13.14 22.08
CA PRO A 248 -22.54 14.03 23.22
C PRO A 248 -23.82 14.38 23.98
N ASN A 249 -24.99 14.31 23.31
CA ASN A 249 -26.31 14.54 23.87
C ASN A 249 -27.37 13.69 23.11
N LEU A 250 -28.64 13.86 23.46
CA LEU A 250 -29.74 13.08 22.87
C LEU A 250 -30.10 13.53 21.44
N ASP A 251 -29.76 14.76 21.07
CA ASP A 251 -30.15 15.38 19.80
C ASP A 251 -29.08 15.21 18.70
N PHE A 252 -27.87 14.74 19.06
CA PHE A 252 -26.77 14.56 18.13
C PHE A 252 -26.24 13.13 18.16
N ARG A 253 -26.26 12.50 17.00
CA ARG A 253 -25.60 11.20 16.73
C ARG A 253 -24.76 11.33 15.48
N GLY A 254 -23.44 11.34 15.64
CA GLY A 254 -22.48 11.48 14.57
C GLY A 254 -21.65 10.21 14.37
N PHE A 255 -21.44 9.83 13.12
CA PHE A 255 -20.59 8.72 12.72
C PHE A 255 -19.26 9.29 12.25
N CYS A 256 -18.22 9.11 13.07
CA CYS A 256 -16.89 9.63 12.80
C CYS A 256 -16.11 8.62 11.98
N GLY A 257 -15.45 9.08 10.93
CA GLY A 257 -14.61 8.26 10.07
C GLY A 257 -13.77 9.11 9.12
N LYS A 258 -13.01 8.40 8.30
CA LYS A 258 -12.27 8.97 7.19
C LYS A 258 -12.92 8.50 5.90
N VAL A 259 -13.19 9.41 4.98
CA VAL A 259 -13.63 9.04 3.63
C VAL A 259 -12.50 8.24 2.98
N ALA A 260 -12.72 6.94 2.82
CA ALA A 260 -11.73 6.03 2.24
C ALA A 260 -11.67 6.17 0.70
N SER A 261 -12.83 6.34 0.08
CA SER A 261 -13.00 6.60 -1.35
C SER A 261 -14.36 7.22 -1.65
N GLY A 262 -14.53 7.71 -2.88
CA GLY A 262 -15.75 8.32 -3.36
C GLY A 262 -16.00 9.72 -2.80
N ILE A 263 -17.07 10.33 -3.28
CA ILE A 263 -17.54 11.65 -2.83
C ILE A 263 -18.90 11.43 -2.17
N ILE A 264 -19.13 12.09 -1.02
CA ILE A 264 -20.42 12.12 -0.35
C ILE A 264 -20.92 13.54 -0.22
N ARG A 265 -22.20 13.75 -0.44
CA ARG A 265 -22.87 15.05 -0.34
C ARG A 265 -23.98 15.02 0.69
N LYS A 266 -24.31 16.17 1.21
CA LYS A 266 -25.51 16.36 2.03
C LYS A 266 -26.75 15.97 1.21
N GLY A 267 -27.63 15.16 1.78
CA GLY A 267 -28.81 14.62 1.14
C GLY A 267 -28.63 13.32 0.35
N ASP A 268 -27.40 12.86 0.15
CA ASP A 268 -27.15 11.57 -0.52
C ASP A 268 -27.72 10.40 0.26
N GLU A 269 -28.34 9.42 -0.43
CA GLU A 269 -28.77 8.17 0.16
C GLU A 269 -27.54 7.29 0.46
N VAL A 270 -27.49 6.74 1.67
CA VAL A 270 -26.46 5.81 2.11
C VAL A 270 -27.05 4.54 2.69
N MET A 271 -26.29 3.46 2.60
CA MET A 271 -26.61 2.16 3.19
C MET A 271 -25.54 1.80 4.22
N ALA A 272 -25.99 1.34 5.38
CA ALA A 272 -25.11 0.81 6.42
C ALA A 272 -24.89 -0.69 6.22
N LEU A 273 -23.63 -1.11 6.13
CA LEU A 273 -23.23 -2.51 6.05
C LEU A 273 -22.77 -3.02 7.42
N PRO A 274 -23.15 -4.24 7.85
CA PRO A 274 -23.87 -5.29 7.07
C PRO A 274 -25.39 -5.20 7.12
N SER A 275 -25.98 -4.29 7.87
CA SER A 275 -27.42 -4.29 8.17
C SER A 275 -28.32 -4.06 6.94
N GLY A 276 -27.78 -3.44 5.87
CA GLY A 276 -28.54 -3.06 4.68
C GLY A 276 -29.53 -1.91 4.91
N LYS A 277 -29.55 -1.30 6.10
CA LYS A 277 -30.43 -0.18 6.41
C LYS A 277 -30.01 1.06 5.66
N LYS A 278 -30.97 1.77 5.10
CA LYS A 278 -30.76 2.99 4.32
C LYS A 278 -31.17 4.22 5.12
N SER A 279 -30.51 5.34 4.84
CA SER A 279 -30.83 6.68 5.35
C SER A 279 -30.22 7.73 4.42
N HIS A 280 -30.49 9.01 4.70
CA HIS A 280 -29.89 10.13 3.99
C HIS A 280 -28.89 10.88 4.86
N ILE A 281 -27.85 11.45 4.25
CA ILE A 281 -26.88 12.30 4.94
C ILE A 281 -27.58 13.63 5.34
N LYS A 282 -27.75 13.83 6.62
CA LYS A 282 -28.33 15.04 7.20
C LYS A 282 -27.32 16.19 7.20
N SER A 283 -26.09 15.94 7.68
CA SER A 283 -25.01 16.92 7.67
C SER A 283 -23.64 16.23 7.62
N ILE A 284 -22.65 16.97 7.13
CA ILE A 284 -21.22 16.59 7.11
C ILE A 284 -20.51 17.62 7.97
N VAL A 285 -19.95 17.19 9.11
CA VAL A 285 -19.41 18.10 10.13
C VAL A 285 -17.91 17.90 10.27
N THR A 286 -17.20 19.01 10.33
CA THR A 286 -15.76 19.08 10.68
C THR A 286 -15.56 19.98 11.89
N TYR A 287 -14.32 20.16 12.34
CA TYR A 287 -14.00 21.12 13.38
C TYR A 287 -14.34 22.57 12.99
N ASP A 288 -14.14 22.90 11.70
CA ASP A 288 -14.33 24.25 11.15
C ASP A 288 -15.79 24.54 10.77
N GLY A 289 -16.68 23.56 10.88
CA GLY A 289 -18.10 23.72 10.55
C GLY A 289 -18.67 22.61 9.67
N GLU A 290 -19.84 22.89 9.07
CA GLU A 290 -20.50 21.98 8.15
C GLU A 290 -19.97 22.15 6.72
N LEU A 291 -19.90 21.04 6.01
CA LEU A 291 -19.53 20.95 4.59
C LEU A 291 -20.73 20.50 3.75
N ASP A 292 -20.78 20.94 2.51
CA ASP A 292 -21.78 20.45 1.53
C ASP A 292 -21.41 19.09 0.97
N TYR A 293 -20.11 18.78 0.89
CA TYR A 293 -19.60 17.50 0.43
C TYR A 293 -18.25 17.16 1.08
N ALA A 294 -17.90 15.87 1.08
CA ALA A 294 -16.59 15.38 1.50
C ALA A 294 -16.05 14.35 0.54
N PHE A 295 -14.71 14.22 0.49
CA PHE A 295 -13.96 13.35 -0.41
C PHE A 295 -12.71 12.77 0.28
N PRO A 296 -12.06 11.76 -0.29
CA PRO A 296 -10.83 11.20 0.27
C PRO A 296 -9.68 12.22 0.29
N PRO A 297 -8.88 12.25 1.32
CA PRO A 297 -8.88 11.46 2.55
C PRO A 297 -9.45 12.22 3.76
N GLN A 298 -10.46 13.04 3.60
CA GLN A 298 -11.00 13.89 4.67
C GLN A 298 -11.54 13.07 5.83
N SER A 299 -11.26 13.52 7.06
CA SER A 299 -11.85 13.02 8.30
C SER A 299 -13.06 13.87 8.66
N VAL A 300 -14.24 13.25 8.69
CA VAL A 300 -15.51 13.97 8.90
C VAL A 300 -16.41 13.20 9.88
N ILE A 301 -17.43 13.89 10.34
CA ILE A 301 -18.55 13.32 11.08
C ILE A 301 -19.78 13.37 10.17
N LEU A 302 -20.37 12.23 9.89
CA LEU A 302 -21.61 12.14 9.15
C LEU A 302 -22.77 12.00 10.13
N THR A 303 -23.83 12.78 9.96
CA THR A 303 -25.09 12.59 10.67
C THR A 303 -26.14 12.09 9.66
N LEU A 304 -27.07 11.26 10.11
CA LEU A 304 -28.10 10.67 9.29
C LEU A 304 -29.48 11.24 9.66
N GLU A 305 -30.42 11.21 8.72
CA GLU A 305 -31.79 11.65 8.97
C GLU A 305 -32.53 10.67 9.89
N ASP A 306 -32.29 9.36 9.69
CA ASP A 306 -32.93 8.32 10.47
C ASP A 306 -32.03 7.80 11.59
N GLU A 307 -32.63 7.37 12.69
CA GLU A 307 -31.90 6.70 13.77
C GLU A 307 -31.67 5.23 13.43
N ILE A 308 -30.62 4.95 12.63
CA ILE A 308 -30.17 3.60 12.36
C ILE A 308 -28.97 3.24 13.24
N ASP A 309 -28.89 1.96 13.64
CA ASP A 309 -27.74 1.48 14.40
C ASP A 309 -26.59 1.18 13.47
N VAL A 310 -25.50 1.92 13.67
CA VAL A 310 -24.21 1.71 13.00
C VAL A 310 -23.12 1.79 14.05
N SER A 311 -22.17 0.87 13.99
CA SER A 311 -21.10 0.72 14.98
C SER A 311 -19.72 0.79 14.34
N ARG A 312 -18.69 0.93 15.19
CA ARG A 312 -17.31 0.80 14.74
C ARG A 312 -17.06 -0.54 14.05
N GLY A 313 -16.38 -0.52 12.92
CA GLY A 313 -16.11 -1.70 12.09
C GLY A 313 -17.12 -1.92 10.97
N GLU A 314 -18.24 -1.21 11.01
CA GLU A 314 -19.24 -1.16 9.96
C GLU A 314 -18.90 -0.06 8.94
N MET A 315 -19.62 -0.01 7.82
CA MET A 315 -19.31 0.89 6.71
C MET A 315 -20.56 1.53 6.14
N LEU A 316 -20.51 2.83 5.85
CA LEU A 316 -21.53 3.51 5.03
C LEU A 316 -21.06 3.53 3.57
N VAL A 317 -21.97 3.21 2.66
CA VAL A 317 -21.74 3.13 1.21
C VAL A 317 -22.93 3.71 0.45
N HIS A 318 -22.76 4.00 -0.85
CA HIS A 318 -23.92 4.25 -1.72
C HIS A 318 -24.67 2.94 -2.00
N PRO A 319 -26.02 2.92 -1.97
CA PRO A 319 -26.81 1.69 -2.10
C PRO A 319 -26.65 0.97 -3.45
N ASP A 320 -26.35 1.70 -4.50
CA ASP A 320 -26.18 1.24 -5.88
C ASP A 320 -24.72 0.88 -6.22
N ASN A 321 -23.80 1.05 -5.27
CA ASN A 321 -22.39 0.76 -5.46
C ASN A 321 -21.80 0.11 -4.19
N LEU A 322 -22.00 -1.20 -4.07
CA LEU A 322 -21.57 -1.95 -2.89
C LEU A 322 -20.15 -2.51 -3.04
N PRO A 323 -19.36 -2.56 -1.97
CA PRO A 323 -18.11 -3.33 -1.95
C PRO A 323 -18.41 -4.83 -2.00
N VAL A 324 -17.39 -5.63 -2.25
CA VAL A 324 -17.47 -7.08 -2.04
C VAL A 324 -17.69 -7.35 -0.55
N MET A 325 -18.64 -8.21 -0.25
CA MET A 325 -18.94 -8.68 1.11
C MET A 325 -18.69 -10.17 1.14
N ASP A 326 -17.61 -10.61 1.76
CA ASP A 326 -17.26 -12.02 1.84
C ASP A 326 -16.42 -12.33 3.07
N ARG A 327 -16.36 -13.60 3.44
CA ARG A 327 -15.46 -14.16 4.45
C ARG A 327 -14.24 -14.81 3.85
N ASN A 328 -14.32 -15.20 2.57
CA ASN A 328 -13.31 -15.94 1.84
C ASN A 328 -12.76 -15.08 0.72
N PHE A 329 -11.47 -14.81 0.74
CA PHE A 329 -10.86 -13.97 -0.28
C PHE A 329 -9.41 -14.37 -0.54
N GLU A 330 -8.96 -14.03 -1.74
CA GLU A 330 -7.59 -14.18 -2.17
C GLU A 330 -6.81 -12.88 -1.95
N THR A 331 -5.58 -13.03 -1.53
CA THR A 331 -4.70 -11.89 -1.25
C THR A 331 -3.26 -12.17 -1.60
N MET A 332 -2.52 -11.12 -1.98
CA MET A 332 -1.07 -11.14 -1.86
C MET A 332 -0.72 -10.84 -0.41
N LEU A 333 0.05 -11.73 0.20
CA LEU A 333 0.48 -11.63 1.59
C LEU A 333 2.00 -11.49 1.65
N VAL A 334 2.48 -10.53 2.43
CA VAL A 334 3.90 -10.38 2.76
C VAL A 334 4.10 -10.76 4.21
N TRP A 335 4.93 -11.76 4.46
CA TRP A 335 5.21 -12.22 5.81
C TRP A 335 6.27 -11.34 6.47
N MET A 336 5.95 -10.76 7.62
CA MET A 336 6.77 -9.76 8.32
C MET A 336 7.34 -10.25 9.65
N ASP A 337 6.91 -11.43 10.10
CA ASP A 337 7.38 -12.01 11.35
C ASP A 337 8.70 -12.76 11.12
N GLU A 338 9.60 -12.70 12.11
CA GLU A 338 10.85 -13.46 12.08
C GLU A 338 10.59 -14.96 12.25
N GLU A 339 9.52 -15.31 12.99
CA GLU A 339 9.07 -16.68 13.09
C GLU A 339 8.37 -17.12 11.79
N PRO A 340 8.66 -18.33 11.31
CA PRO A 340 7.97 -18.89 10.15
C PRO A 340 6.45 -18.98 10.37
N MET A 341 5.69 -18.79 9.29
CA MET A 341 4.24 -18.87 9.33
C MET A 341 3.76 -20.27 9.74
N ASP A 342 2.95 -20.36 10.78
CA ASP A 342 2.20 -21.58 11.10
C ASP A 342 0.80 -21.51 10.49
N ILE A 343 0.52 -22.39 9.52
CA ILE A 343 -0.77 -22.45 8.82
C ILE A 343 -1.92 -22.86 9.75
N ASN A 344 -1.63 -23.56 10.84
CA ASN A 344 -2.64 -23.99 11.82
C ASN A 344 -2.99 -22.89 12.84
N LYS A 345 -2.20 -21.81 12.85
CA LYS A 345 -2.41 -20.68 13.75
C LYS A 345 -3.51 -19.77 13.24
N SER A 346 -4.37 -19.33 14.14
CA SER A 346 -5.31 -18.26 13.83
C SER A 346 -4.73 -16.90 14.19
N PHE A 347 -5.03 -15.88 13.38
CA PHE A 347 -4.60 -14.51 13.56
C PHE A 347 -5.79 -13.60 13.78
N PHE A 348 -5.55 -12.37 14.25
CA PHE A 348 -6.49 -11.28 14.05
C PHE A 348 -6.17 -10.60 12.72
N ILE A 349 -7.21 -10.41 11.90
CA ILE A 349 -7.15 -9.52 10.74
C ILE A 349 -7.71 -8.16 11.13
N LYS A 350 -6.96 -7.10 10.84
CA LYS A 350 -7.43 -5.72 10.97
C LYS A 350 -7.50 -5.10 9.57
N GLN A 351 -8.73 -4.87 9.12
CA GLN A 351 -9.04 -4.25 7.82
C GLN A 351 -9.88 -3.01 8.09
N THR A 352 -9.43 -1.85 7.61
CA THR A 352 -10.03 -0.55 7.96
C THR A 352 -10.22 -0.39 9.49
N THR A 353 -11.46 -0.31 9.96
CA THR A 353 -11.83 -0.22 11.38
C THR A 353 -12.32 -1.54 11.97
N ASN A 354 -12.44 -2.58 11.13
CA ASN A 354 -12.90 -3.92 11.51
C ASN A 354 -11.74 -4.78 12.02
N ILE A 355 -12.03 -5.58 13.06
CA ILE A 355 -11.14 -6.61 13.57
C ILE A 355 -11.92 -7.91 13.68
N SER A 356 -11.38 -8.96 13.06
CA SER A 356 -11.96 -10.30 13.08
C SER A 356 -10.88 -11.37 13.30
N ARG A 357 -11.27 -12.57 13.69
CA ARG A 357 -10.37 -13.73 13.62
C ARG A 357 -10.30 -14.21 12.18
N THR A 358 -9.11 -14.67 11.79
CA THR A 358 -8.86 -15.24 10.46
C THR A 358 -7.89 -16.42 10.55
N ARG A 359 -7.95 -17.26 9.53
CA ARG A 359 -6.98 -18.32 9.27
C ARG A 359 -6.54 -18.28 7.83
N ILE A 360 -5.36 -18.82 7.58
CA ILE A 360 -4.85 -19.03 6.24
C ILE A 360 -5.28 -20.43 5.81
N ASP A 361 -6.11 -20.54 4.79
CA ASP A 361 -6.63 -21.83 4.33
C ASP A 361 -5.65 -22.53 3.39
N SER A 362 -5.03 -21.77 2.49
CA SER A 362 -4.06 -22.31 1.55
C SER A 362 -3.11 -21.24 1.02
N ILE A 363 -1.92 -21.69 0.59
CA ILE A 363 -0.98 -20.90 -0.21
C ILE A 363 -1.11 -21.38 -1.65
N LYS A 364 -1.46 -20.49 -2.58
CA LYS A 364 -1.56 -20.83 -4.00
C LYS A 364 -0.19 -20.90 -4.67
N TYR A 365 0.66 -19.90 -4.41
CA TYR A 365 2.05 -19.87 -4.84
C TYR A 365 2.84 -18.85 -4.02
N LYS A 366 4.15 -19.02 -3.99
CA LYS A 366 5.10 -18.01 -3.51
C LYS A 366 5.71 -17.28 -4.70
N VAL A 367 6.11 -16.05 -4.51
CA VAL A 367 6.81 -15.26 -5.53
C VAL A 367 8.31 -15.29 -5.24
N ASP A 368 9.10 -15.75 -6.20
CA ASP A 368 10.53 -15.48 -6.18
C ASP A 368 10.76 -14.05 -6.69
N VAL A 369 11.09 -13.15 -5.79
CA VAL A 369 11.30 -11.73 -6.10
C VAL A 369 12.55 -11.47 -6.94
N ASN A 370 13.43 -12.46 -7.11
CA ASN A 370 14.66 -12.34 -7.89
C ASN A 370 14.41 -12.69 -9.37
N THR A 371 13.65 -13.77 -9.60
CA THR A 371 13.32 -14.25 -10.95
C THR A 371 11.93 -13.80 -11.39
N MET A 372 11.10 -13.33 -10.48
CA MET A 372 9.66 -13.02 -10.66
C MET A 372 8.82 -14.27 -11.01
N GLU A 373 9.37 -15.44 -10.80
CA GLU A 373 8.67 -16.71 -11.04
C GLU A 373 7.70 -17.01 -9.90
N HIS A 374 6.61 -17.64 -10.25
CA HIS A 374 5.68 -18.21 -9.30
C HIS A 374 6.17 -19.62 -8.93
N LEU A 375 6.63 -19.77 -7.71
CA LEU A 375 6.95 -21.08 -7.15
C LEU A 375 5.63 -21.77 -6.80
N SER A 376 5.02 -22.44 -7.79
CA SER A 376 3.77 -23.15 -7.63
C SER A 376 3.98 -24.49 -6.94
N ILE A 377 2.93 -24.93 -6.28
CA ILE A 377 2.86 -26.21 -5.61
C ILE A 377 2.41 -27.23 -6.67
N ASP A 378 3.23 -28.28 -6.90
CA ASP A 378 2.86 -29.33 -7.83
C ASP A 378 1.53 -30.01 -7.46
N ASN A 379 0.65 -30.14 -8.46
CA ASN A 379 -0.62 -30.90 -8.39
C ASN A 379 -1.61 -30.49 -7.28
N GLY A 380 -1.65 -29.21 -6.89
CA GLY A 380 -2.65 -28.74 -5.91
C GLY A 380 -2.44 -29.28 -4.49
N LYS A 381 -1.36 -29.98 -4.21
CA LYS A 381 -0.96 -30.40 -2.86
C LYS A 381 0.29 -29.68 -2.43
N LEU A 382 0.19 -29.01 -1.28
CA LEU A 382 1.34 -28.43 -0.59
C LEU A 382 2.36 -29.53 -0.29
N SER A 383 3.54 -29.49 -0.94
CA SER A 383 4.65 -30.29 -0.46
C SER A 383 5.08 -29.73 0.91
N LYS A 384 5.45 -30.60 1.83
CA LYS A 384 5.93 -30.19 3.17
C LYS A 384 7.16 -29.26 3.09
N GLU A 385 7.81 -29.16 1.94
CA GLU A 385 9.01 -28.35 1.69
C GLU A 385 8.68 -26.90 1.24
N THR A 386 7.45 -26.64 0.78
CA THR A 386 7.00 -25.30 0.36
C THR A 386 6.33 -24.49 1.47
N LEU A 387 6.11 -25.07 2.62
CA LEU A 387 5.61 -24.45 3.85
C LEU A 387 6.73 -24.42 4.90
N PRO A 388 6.73 -23.43 5.77
CA PRO A 388 5.93 -22.23 5.91
C PRO A 388 6.50 -21.02 5.15
N MET A 389 5.75 -19.90 5.06
CA MET A 389 6.33 -18.62 4.62
C MET A 389 7.38 -18.17 5.62
N GLN A 390 8.54 -17.79 5.12
CA GLN A 390 9.63 -17.22 5.89
C GLN A 390 9.56 -15.70 5.89
N PHE A 391 10.30 -15.08 6.77
CA PHE A 391 10.46 -13.63 6.82
C PHE A 391 10.71 -13.02 5.44
N ASN A 392 10.00 -11.93 5.12
CA ASN A 392 10.04 -11.20 3.84
C ASN A 392 9.57 -11.99 2.60
N GLN A 393 9.03 -13.20 2.75
CA GLN A 393 8.44 -13.91 1.62
C GLN A 393 7.07 -13.34 1.24
N ILE A 394 6.78 -13.41 -0.04
CA ILE A 394 5.53 -12.95 -0.65
C ILE A 394 4.81 -14.15 -1.26
N ALA A 395 3.52 -14.28 -0.97
CA ALA A 395 2.72 -15.38 -1.50
C ALA A 395 1.29 -14.93 -1.83
N ARG A 396 0.67 -15.61 -2.78
CA ARG A 396 -0.78 -15.56 -2.98
C ARG A 396 -1.43 -16.60 -2.10
N VAL A 397 -2.31 -16.16 -1.22
CA VAL A 397 -2.96 -17.02 -0.22
C VAL A 397 -4.48 -16.85 -0.24
N VAL A 398 -5.18 -17.84 0.28
CA VAL A 398 -6.61 -17.78 0.57
C VAL A 398 -6.79 -17.65 2.08
N LEU A 399 -7.64 -16.72 2.48
CA LEU A 399 -7.98 -16.46 3.87
C LEU A 399 -9.48 -16.65 4.10
N THR A 400 -9.82 -17.17 5.28
CA THR A 400 -11.19 -17.20 5.79
C THR A 400 -11.26 -16.41 7.09
N THR A 401 -12.26 -15.53 7.19
CA THR A 401 -12.52 -14.71 8.38
C THR A 401 -13.77 -15.16 9.13
N ALA A 402 -13.80 -14.92 10.43
CA ALA A 402 -14.96 -15.26 11.27
C ALA A 402 -16.18 -14.34 10.99
N LYS A 403 -15.91 -13.09 10.57
CA LYS A 403 -16.93 -12.12 10.17
C LYS A 403 -16.73 -11.73 8.71
N GLU A 404 -17.78 -11.35 8.02
CA GLU A 404 -17.68 -10.74 6.70
C GLU A 404 -16.85 -9.46 6.74
N LEU A 405 -16.01 -9.29 5.72
CA LEU A 405 -15.30 -8.05 5.46
C LEU A 405 -15.97 -7.32 4.30
N PHE A 406 -15.86 -6.00 4.31
CA PHE A 406 -16.36 -5.13 3.24
C PHE A 406 -15.14 -4.53 2.56
N PHE A 407 -14.81 -5.01 1.36
CA PHE A 407 -13.59 -4.63 0.68
C PHE A 407 -13.82 -4.41 -0.81
N ASP A 408 -12.94 -3.64 -1.38
CA ASP A 408 -12.72 -3.58 -2.83
C ASP A 408 -11.35 -4.20 -3.13
N PRO A 409 -11.10 -4.74 -4.31
CA PRO A 409 -9.75 -5.15 -4.71
C PRO A 409 -8.73 -4.04 -4.46
N TYR A 410 -7.57 -4.38 -3.91
CA TYR A 410 -6.54 -3.39 -3.51
C TYR A 410 -6.16 -2.43 -4.65
N ARG A 411 -6.14 -2.93 -5.89
CA ARG A 411 -5.84 -2.11 -7.07
C ARG A 411 -6.90 -1.05 -7.36
N GLN A 412 -8.14 -1.26 -6.93
CA GLN A 412 -9.24 -0.30 -7.07
C GLN A 412 -9.31 0.67 -5.89
N ASN A 413 -9.11 0.15 -4.69
CA ASN A 413 -9.19 0.92 -3.46
C ASN A 413 -8.21 0.40 -2.41
N LYS A 414 -7.06 1.06 -2.28
CA LYS A 414 -6.03 0.67 -1.31
C LYS A 414 -6.54 0.69 0.13
N ALA A 415 -7.42 1.62 0.47
CA ALA A 415 -7.87 1.82 1.84
C ALA A 415 -8.76 0.66 2.32
N THR A 416 -9.63 0.12 1.48
CA THR A 416 -10.52 -1.00 1.80
C THR A 416 -9.93 -2.35 1.40
N GLY A 417 -8.98 -2.38 0.47
CA GLY A 417 -8.34 -3.59 -0.05
C GLY A 417 -7.09 -4.03 0.70
N SER A 418 -6.69 -3.33 1.77
CA SER A 418 -5.50 -3.68 2.57
C SER A 418 -5.87 -4.09 3.99
N PHE A 419 -5.03 -4.94 4.56
CA PHE A 419 -5.17 -5.40 5.95
C PHE A 419 -3.83 -5.79 6.55
N ILE A 420 -3.81 -5.96 7.88
CA ILE A 420 -2.69 -6.57 8.59
C ILE A 420 -3.17 -7.82 9.33
N LEU A 421 -2.29 -8.82 9.45
CA LEU A 421 -2.45 -9.94 10.34
C LEU A 421 -1.68 -9.67 11.64
N ILE A 422 -2.36 -9.86 12.76
CA ILE A 422 -1.83 -9.63 14.09
C ILE A 422 -1.82 -10.96 14.84
N ASP A 423 -0.68 -11.30 15.41
CA ASP A 423 -0.55 -12.46 16.28
C ASP A 423 -1.35 -12.23 17.58
N PRO A 424 -2.29 -13.14 17.93
CA PRO A 424 -3.14 -12.95 19.10
C PRO A 424 -2.42 -13.07 20.44
N ILE A 425 -1.19 -13.61 20.46
CA ILE A 425 -0.39 -13.82 21.67
C ILE A 425 0.58 -12.65 21.88
N THR A 426 1.38 -12.35 20.86
CA THR A 426 2.41 -11.31 20.94
C THR A 426 1.90 -9.91 20.63
N ASN A 427 0.76 -9.79 19.96
CA ASN A 427 0.22 -8.56 19.36
C ASN A 427 1.12 -7.93 18.28
N ASN A 428 2.10 -8.67 17.78
CA ASN A 428 2.94 -8.23 16.68
C ASN A 428 2.19 -8.30 15.35
N THR A 429 2.53 -7.43 14.42
CA THR A 429 2.09 -7.54 13.04
C THR A 429 2.88 -8.64 12.35
N SER A 430 2.23 -9.79 12.09
CA SER A 430 2.86 -10.94 11.45
C SER A 430 2.86 -10.86 9.92
N ALA A 431 1.88 -10.20 9.33
CA ALA A 431 1.83 -10.02 7.88
C ALA A 431 1.02 -8.79 7.45
N VAL A 432 1.25 -8.37 6.23
CA VAL A 432 0.45 -7.36 5.52
C VAL A 432 -0.14 -8.02 4.28
N GLY A 433 -1.41 -7.71 3.97
CA GLY A 433 -2.12 -8.28 2.83
C GLY A 433 -2.76 -7.23 1.94
N MET A 434 -2.75 -7.52 0.63
CA MET A 434 -3.43 -6.76 -0.43
C MET A 434 -4.46 -7.68 -1.07
N ILE A 435 -5.75 -7.41 -0.83
CA ILE A 435 -6.86 -8.23 -1.29
C ILE A 435 -6.93 -8.15 -2.82
N ILE A 436 -6.96 -9.32 -3.46
CA ILE A 436 -7.09 -9.45 -4.90
C ILE A 436 -8.56 -9.44 -5.27
N ASP A 437 -9.32 -10.38 -4.72
CA ASP A 437 -10.75 -10.52 -4.91
C ASP A 437 -11.32 -11.57 -3.93
N ARG A 438 -12.65 -11.74 -3.89
CA ARG A 438 -13.26 -12.93 -3.28
C ARG A 438 -12.73 -14.19 -3.96
N VAL A 439 -12.76 -15.29 -3.23
CA VAL A 439 -12.56 -16.59 -3.87
C VAL A 439 -13.74 -16.76 -4.82
N GLU A 440 -13.49 -16.80 -6.13
CA GLU A 440 -14.50 -17.28 -7.05
C GLU A 440 -14.84 -18.69 -6.57
N ASP A 441 -16.10 -18.89 -6.16
CA ASP A 441 -16.66 -20.23 -6.16
C ASP A 441 -16.43 -20.70 -7.60
N LYS A 442 -15.36 -21.46 -7.83
CA LYS A 442 -15.37 -22.36 -8.96
C LYS A 442 -16.69 -23.05 -8.75
N GLU A 443 -17.66 -22.80 -9.65
CA GLU A 443 -18.77 -23.71 -9.84
C GLU A 443 -18.20 -25.07 -9.50
N MET A 444 -18.72 -25.69 -8.44
CA MET A 444 -18.28 -27.03 -8.10
C MET A 444 -18.44 -27.77 -9.41
N HIS A 445 -17.38 -27.76 -10.24
CA HIS A 445 -17.28 -28.72 -11.31
C HIS A 445 -17.40 -30.00 -10.51
N LEU A 446 -18.63 -30.48 -10.48
CA LEU A 446 -18.96 -31.81 -10.03
C LEU A 446 -17.85 -32.66 -10.62
N SER A 447 -16.83 -32.95 -9.83
CA SER A 447 -15.82 -33.92 -10.24
C SER A 447 -16.65 -35.12 -10.63
N GLU A 448 -16.34 -35.73 -11.78
CA GLU A 448 -17.01 -36.95 -12.26
C GLU A 448 -17.07 -38.07 -11.19
N ASP A 449 -16.51 -37.84 -10.02
CA ASP A 449 -16.40 -38.73 -8.85
C ASP A 449 -17.26 -38.33 -7.65
N LEU A 450 -18.31 -37.53 -7.79
CA LEU A 450 -19.24 -37.36 -6.68
C LEU A 450 -19.91 -38.71 -6.34
N PRO A 451 -20.01 -39.09 -5.05
CA PRO A 451 -20.67 -40.31 -4.67
C PRO A 451 -22.13 -40.23 -5.15
N ILE A 452 -22.47 -41.14 -6.06
CA ILE A 452 -23.84 -41.26 -6.59
C ILE A 452 -24.62 -42.22 -5.74
N LEU A 453 -25.68 -41.72 -5.12
CA LEU A 453 -26.63 -42.53 -4.35
C LEU A 453 -27.77 -42.93 -5.26
N ASN A 454 -27.64 -44.06 -5.98
CA ASN A 454 -28.69 -44.59 -6.82
C ASN A 454 -29.69 -45.36 -5.96
N LEU A 455 -30.84 -44.75 -5.68
CA LEU A 455 -31.81 -45.28 -4.73
C LEU A 455 -32.47 -46.60 -5.18
N PRO A 456 -32.83 -46.79 -6.44
CA PRO A 456 -33.33 -48.08 -6.94
C PRO A 456 -32.30 -49.21 -6.83
N LYS A 457 -31.02 -48.95 -7.16
CA LYS A 457 -29.97 -49.97 -7.04
C LYS A 457 -29.67 -50.38 -5.59
N LEU A 458 -29.94 -49.48 -4.66
CA LEU A 458 -29.81 -49.74 -3.23
C LEU A 458 -31.03 -50.42 -2.62
N GLY A 459 -32.09 -50.72 -3.44
CA GLY A 459 -33.29 -51.37 -3.01
C GLY A 459 -34.21 -50.50 -2.14
N ILE A 460 -34.05 -49.18 -2.25
CA ILE A 460 -34.86 -48.23 -1.46
C ILE A 460 -36.19 -48.00 -2.14
N ALA A 461 -37.27 -48.22 -1.42
CA ALA A 461 -38.62 -48.02 -1.95
C ALA A 461 -38.92 -46.53 -2.16
N PRO A 462 -39.70 -46.17 -3.21
CA PRO A 462 -40.00 -44.76 -3.54
C PRO A 462 -40.62 -43.93 -2.42
N GLU A 463 -41.33 -44.56 -1.49
CA GLU A 463 -41.92 -43.93 -0.29
C GLU A 463 -40.86 -43.32 0.67
N HIS A 464 -39.61 -43.75 0.57
CA HIS A 464 -38.50 -43.26 1.43
C HIS A 464 -37.63 -42.19 0.75
N TYR A 465 -37.85 -41.88 -0.54
CA TYR A 465 -37.02 -40.94 -1.30
C TYR A 465 -36.99 -39.55 -0.69
N GLU A 466 -38.12 -39.04 -0.22
CA GLU A 466 -38.22 -37.72 0.41
C GLU A 466 -37.44 -37.63 1.72
N ALA A 467 -37.37 -38.70 2.50
CA ALA A 467 -36.55 -38.73 3.73
C ALA A 467 -35.07 -38.71 3.43
N ILE A 468 -34.62 -39.39 2.36
CA ILE A 468 -33.22 -39.41 1.93
C ILE A 468 -32.84 -38.05 1.36
N GLU A 469 -33.70 -37.40 0.59
CA GLU A 469 -33.41 -36.03 0.12
C GLU A 469 -33.24 -35.04 1.25
N LYS A 470 -34.01 -35.14 2.31
CA LYS A 470 -33.82 -34.33 3.52
C LYS A 470 -32.49 -34.59 4.19
N ALA A 471 -32.02 -35.83 4.24
CA ALA A 471 -30.73 -36.21 4.79
C ALA A 471 -29.58 -35.72 3.88
N VAL A 472 -29.72 -35.82 2.56
CA VAL A 472 -28.74 -35.32 1.61
C VAL A 472 -28.61 -33.78 1.69
N LYS A 473 -29.72 -33.05 1.80
CA LYS A 473 -29.69 -31.60 2.04
C LYS A 473 -28.95 -31.22 3.33
N GLU A 474 -29.03 -32.04 4.36
CA GLU A 474 -28.28 -31.80 5.58
C GLU A 474 -26.77 -32.10 5.40
N LEU A 475 -26.43 -33.13 4.63
CA LEU A 475 -25.03 -33.39 4.24
C LEU A 475 -24.44 -32.26 3.39
N GLU A 476 -25.24 -31.71 2.46
CA GLU A 476 -24.83 -30.53 1.66
C GLU A 476 -24.56 -29.32 2.54
N ARG A 477 -25.36 -29.07 3.58
CA ARG A 477 -25.11 -28.02 4.57
C ARG A 477 -23.80 -28.22 5.33
N GLN A 478 -23.34 -29.45 5.47
CA GLN A 478 -22.08 -29.81 6.10
C GLN A 478 -20.92 -29.86 5.11
N GLY A 479 -21.15 -29.46 3.81
CA GLY A 479 -20.13 -29.42 2.77
C GLY A 479 -19.87 -30.77 2.08
N ILE A 480 -20.72 -31.76 2.27
CA ILE A 480 -20.63 -33.09 1.63
C ILE A 480 -21.67 -33.14 0.49
N ALA A 481 -21.16 -33.03 -0.76
CA ALA A 481 -22.03 -33.12 -1.94
C ALA A 481 -22.27 -34.58 -2.35
N VAL A 482 -23.51 -34.95 -2.59
CA VAL A 482 -23.96 -36.29 -3.00
C VAL A 482 -24.98 -36.14 -4.10
N VAL A 483 -24.82 -36.88 -5.21
CA VAL A 483 -25.82 -36.93 -6.26
C VAL A 483 -26.83 -38.04 -5.95
N VAL A 484 -28.12 -37.75 -6.00
CA VAL A 484 -29.22 -38.74 -5.78
C VAL A 484 -29.85 -39.07 -7.10
N GLU A 485 -29.78 -40.33 -7.52
CA GLU A 485 -30.47 -40.86 -8.70
C GLU A 485 -31.72 -41.63 -8.24
N LYS A 486 -32.89 -41.31 -8.85
CA LYS A 486 -34.19 -41.89 -8.54
C LYS A 486 -34.69 -42.83 -9.63
N GLU A 487 -33.96 -42.92 -10.72
CA GLU A 487 -34.28 -43.76 -11.89
C GLU A 487 -33.21 -44.83 -12.13
#